data_f1fd0306fdeb0f437f01a399c1b6cefc
#
_entry.id   f1fd0306fdeb0f437f01a399c1b6cefc
#
_cell.length_a   1.000
_cell.length_b   1.000
_cell.length_c   1.000
_cell.angle_alpha   90.00
_cell.angle_beta   90.00
_cell.angle_gamma   90.00
#
_symmetry.space_group_name_H-M   'P 1'
#
loop_
_entity.id
_entity.type
_entity.pdbx_description
1 polymer ?
#
loop_
_entity_poly.entity_id
_entity_poly.type
_entity_poly.pdbx_seq_one_letter_code
_entity_poly.pdbx_strand_id
1 'polypeptide(L)'
;MKKRAVWCLNYVDSAVEDNIIENAGGGVLVSCMYFPNTHLIPGTVAGMEGNHQNAGISVKNNQISISSVSQINGNIWRGYGIEVQGAWVSDSSKAQAKGIPVGIYKENGVAVKGNMITGTGNGIRLYLADGCTVEDNQLKLQKTASFSNMGIYLSASSKNVIKDNQVSGCKNVGIYAYDGGKLGTPSTENQVLDNVISGIGGDGILMENGSDGCEVSRNRISSGKKNGIVLWGSEGCQITANQVKGCMLDGIYVENIGNAVIKSNRITNVNGRGIQVIASQTGKLYGNAVTGSRKCGLYVSRSKISGNKKNRLENNGSTYAIYAENSTGIISVKMPTASKITRKSVKITGKAAGGKKLTIYAVSRNKNKKIGRGSINSRKKYNISIKKQKKGTKLLFVLSDKYGNLSYSKRKVK
;
A
#
# COMPACT_ATOMS: atom_id res chain seq x y z
N MET A 1 -34.11 -3.73 -12.47
CA MET A 1 -32.68 -4.07 -12.66
C MET A 1 -31.93 -2.77 -12.91
N LYS A 2 -31.00 -2.34 -12.04
CA LYS A 2 -30.23 -1.11 -12.23
C LYS A 2 -29.08 -1.40 -13.20
N LYS A 3 -29.06 -0.76 -14.37
CA LYS A 3 -28.05 -0.92 -15.41
C LYS A 3 -26.94 0.12 -15.27
N ARG A 4 -25.86 -0.01 -16.04
CA ARG A 4 -24.84 1.03 -16.22
C ARG A 4 -25.45 2.25 -16.90
N ALA A 5 -25.00 3.44 -16.50
CA ALA A 5 -25.52 4.67 -17.05
C ALA A 5 -24.92 4.98 -18.43
N VAL A 6 -23.59 4.82 -18.57
CA VAL A 6 -22.86 5.12 -19.81
C VAL A 6 -22.00 3.94 -20.22
N TRP A 7 -21.99 3.63 -21.50
CA TRP A 7 -21.16 2.58 -22.07
C TRP A 7 -20.47 3.06 -23.35
N CYS A 8 -19.15 3.16 -23.31
CA CYS A 8 -18.30 3.55 -24.44
C CYS A 8 -17.64 2.29 -25.01
N LEU A 9 -17.95 1.97 -26.28
CA LEU A 9 -17.44 0.80 -26.99
C LEU A 9 -16.69 1.24 -28.25
N ASN A 10 -15.40 0.91 -28.37
CA ASN A 10 -14.58 1.16 -29.55
C ASN A 10 -14.62 2.63 -30.05
N TYR A 11 -14.51 3.58 -29.14
CA TYR A 11 -14.44 4.99 -29.48
C TYR A 11 -12.99 5.46 -29.58
N VAL A 12 -12.77 6.49 -30.37
CA VAL A 12 -11.49 7.19 -30.51
C VAL A 12 -11.72 8.66 -30.17
N ASP A 13 -10.78 9.28 -29.47
CA ASP A 13 -10.76 10.70 -29.12
C ASP A 13 -12.10 11.22 -28.55
N SER A 14 -12.67 10.45 -27.64
CA SER A 14 -13.98 10.72 -27.05
C SER A 14 -13.89 10.96 -25.55
N ALA A 15 -14.87 11.71 -25.01
CA ALA A 15 -14.94 12.03 -23.61
C ALA A 15 -16.31 11.73 -23.01
N VAL A 16 -16.30 11.31 -21.73
CA VAL A 16 -17.46 11.29 -20.84
C VAL A 16 -17.17 12.29 -19.73
N GLU A 17 -17.70 13.50 -19.88
CA GLU A 17 -17.32 14.62 -19.01
C GLU A 17 -18.52 15.33 -18.41
N ASP A 18 -18.36 15.86 -17.19
CA ASP A 18 -19.29 16.75 -16.48
C ASP A 18 -20.71 16.18 -16.30
N ASN A 19 -20.86 14.85 -16.25
CA ASN A 19 -22.17 14.21 -16.07
C ASN A 19 -22.50 14.01 -14.58
N ILE A 20 -23.81 14.04 -14.29
CA ILE A 20 -24.38 13.63 -12.99
C ILE A 20 -25.08 12.28 -13.21
N ILE A 21 -24.58 11.23 -12.56
CA ILE A 21 -25.10 9.87 -12.64
C ILE A 21 -25.55 9.46 -11.24
N GLU A 22 -26.87 9.34 -11.06
CA GLU A 22 -27.46 9.05 -9.76
C GLU A 22 -28.17 7.69 -9.75
N ASN A 23 -28.11 7.02 -8.59
CA ASN A 23 -28.83 5.78 -8.34
C ASN A 23 -28.61 4.66 -9.37
N ALA A 24 -27.46 4.65 -10.03
CA ALA A 24 -27.12 3.67 -11.02
C ALA A 24 -26.60 2.36 -10.39
N GLY A 25 -26.76 1.24 -11.08
CA GLY A 25 -26.12 -0.04 -10.74
C GLY A 25 -24.63 -0.08 -11.12
N GLY A 26 -24.20 0.79 -12.02
CA GLY A 26 -22.83 1.11 -12.43
C GLY A 26 -22.83 2.43 -13.16
N GLY A 27 -21.72 3.18 -13.09
CA GLY A 27 -21.60 4.48 -13.74
C GLY A 27 -21.13 4.35 -15.19
N VAL A 28 -19.85 4.61 -15.45
CA VAL A 28 -19.26 4.60 -16.80
C VAL A 28 -18.50 3.30 -17.05
N LEU A 29 -18.72 2.68 -18.19
CA LEU A 29 -17.89 1.60 -18.71
C LEU A 29 -17.21 2.05 -20.01
N VAL A 30 -15.90 1.95 -20.04
CA VAL A 30 -15.07 2.03 -21.26
C VAL A 30 -14.61 0.62 -21.58
N SER A 31 -14.90 0.12 -22.80
CA SER A 31 -14.55 -1.26 -23.17
C SER A 31 -14.15 -1.36 -24.64
N CYS A 32 -13.05 -2.06 -24.90
CA CYS A 32 -12.60 -2.39 -26.26
C CYS A 32 -13.39 -3.49 -26.94
N MET A 33 -14.51 -3.93 -26.36
CA MET A 33 -15.28 -5.04 -26.89
C MET A 33 -14.61 -6.43 -26.79
N TYR A 34 -15.22 -7.43 -26.39
CA TYR A 34 -16.09 -8.44 -26.89
C TYR A 34 -16.61 -9.32 -25.75
N PHE A 35 -17.92 -9.41 -25.60
CA PHE A 35 -18.52 -10.45 -24.77
C PHE A 35 -19.15 -11.48 -25.66
N PRO A 36 -18.64 -12.71 -25.79
CA PRO A 36 -19.25 -13.74 -26.62
C PRO A 36 -20.69 -14.10 -26.22
N ASN A 37 -21.11 -13.72 -25.01
CA ASN A 37 -22.41 -14.07 -24.43
C ASN A 37 -23.41 -12.90 -24.27
N THR A 38 -23.08 -11.70 -24.72
CA THR A 38 -24.03 -10.59 -24.73
C THR A 38 -24.60 -10.40 -26.14
N HIS A 39 -25.89 -10.13 -26.23
CA HIS A 39 -26.56 -9.85 -27.49
C HIS A 39 -25.86 -8.70 -28.22
N LEU A 40 -25.11 -9.04 -29.26
CA LEU A 40 -24.46 -8.06 -30.14
C LEU A 40 -25.57 -7.25 -30.84
N ILE A 41 -25.36 -5.97 -30.96
CA ILE A 41 -26.17 -5.16 -31.89
C ILE A 41 -25.83 -5.67 -33.28
N PRO A 42 -26.81 -6.20 -34.05
CA PRO A 42 -26.57 -6.67 -35.40
C PRO A 42 -25.96 -5.53 -36.24
N GLY A 43 -24.87 -5.79 -36.93
CA GLY A 43 -24.20 -4.81 -37.78
C GLY A 43 -22.86 -4.26 -37.29
N THR A 44 -22.49 -4.48 -36.02
CA THR A 44 -21.22 -3.95 -35.48
C THR A 44 -20.01 -4.87 -35.70
N VAL A 45 -20.18 -6.04 -36.29
CA VAL A 45 -19.14 -7.08 -36.44
C VAL A 45 -18.38 -7.00 -37.78
N ALA A 46 -18.97 -6.43 -38.79
CA ALA A 46 -18.30 -6.24 -40.08
C ALA A 46 -17.40 -4.99 -40.02
N GLY A 47 -16.12 -5.16 -39.96
CA GLY A 47 -15.13 -4.07 -39.86
C GLY A 47 -14.17 -4.18 -38.70
N MET A 48 -14.17 -5.30 -37.99
CA MET A 48 -13.25 -5.54 -36.82
C MET A 48 -11.90 -6.14 -37.25
N GLU A 49 -11.52 -5.99 -38.49
CA GLU A 49 -10.18 -6.33 -38.96
C GLU A 49 -9.21 -5.19 -38.59
N GLY A 50 -8.57 -5.31 -37.44
CA GLY A 50 -7.57 -4.34 -37.01
C GLY A 50 -7.62 -4.09 -35.51
N ASN A 51 -6.58 -3.54 -34.93
CA ASN A 51 -6.41 -3.21 -33.51
C ASN A 51 -7.55 -2.31 -32.99
N HIS A 52 -8.61 -2.92 -32.49
CA HIS A 52 -9.75 -2.19 -31.89
C HIS A 52 -9.49 -1.85 -30.44
N GLN A 53 -8.57 -0.94 -30.23
CA GLN A 53 -8.34 -0.34 -28.92
C GLN A 53 -9.00 1.03 -28.88
N ASN A 54 -9.68 1.34 -27.78
CA ASN A 54 -10.04 2.73 -27.54
C ASN A 54 -8.75 3.55 -27.46
N ALA A 55 -8.73 4.69 -28.12
CA ALA A 55 -7.60 5.61 -28.08
C ALA A 55 -8.10 7.02 -27.73
N GLY A 56 -7.35 7.72 -26.88
CA GLY A 56 -7.71 9.08 -26.48
C GLY A 56 -9.00 9.22 -25.66
N ILE A 57 -9.49 8.13 -25.04
CA ILE A 57 -10.70 8.18 -24.22
C ILE A 57 -10.42 8.84 -22.89
N SER A 58 -11.32 9.75 -22.50
CA SER A 58 -11.28 10.39 -21.19
C SER A 58 -12.62 10.27 -20.45
N VAL A 59 -12.56 10.02 -19.13
CA VAL A 59 -13.70 10.07 -18.21
C VAL A 59 -13.39 11.09 -17.14
N LYS A 60 -14.00 12.30 -17.25
CA LYS A 60 -13.57 13.43 -16.41
C LYS A 60 -14.73 14.12 -15.70
N ASN A 61 -14.45 14.61 -14.49
CA ASN A 61 -15.31 15.52 -13.72
C ASN A 61 -16.74 15.00 -13.50
N ASN A 62 -17.00 13.69 -13.61
CA ASN A 62 -18.36 13.17 -13.43
C ASN A 62 -18.67 13.01 -11.93
N GLN A 63 -19.92 13.26 -11.56
CA GLN A 63 -20.45 12.96 -10.24
C GLN A 63 -21.28 11.67 -10.33
N ILE A 64 -20.80 10.60 -9.67
CA ILE A 64 -21.36 9.26 -9.83
C ILE A 64 -21.78 8.70 -8.46
N SER A 65 -23.07 8.39 -8.32
CA SER A 65 -23.62 7.75 -7.12
C SER A 65 -24.09 6.32 -7.45
N ILE A 66 -23.41 5.33 -6.85
CA ILE A 66 -23.74 3.91 -7.02
C ILE A 66 -24.58 3.43 -5.83
N SER A 67 -25.83 3.16 -6.05
CA SER A 67 -26.81 2.93 -4.96
C SER A 67 -27.10 1.47 -4.64
N SER A 68 -26.69 0.49 -5.45
CA SER A 68 -27.00 -0.91 -5.13
C SER A 68 -26.17 -1.93 -5.89
N VAL A 69 -26.05 -3.08 -5.24
CA VAL A 69 -25.66 -4.35 -5.84
C VAL A 69 -26.89 -4.91 -6.55
N SER A 70 -26.86 -5.09 -7.87
CA SER A 70 -27.92 -5.77 -8.57
C SER A 70 -27.65 -7.29 -8.62
N GLN A 71 -28.67 -8.10 -8.34
CA GLN A 71 -28.61 -9.53 -8.63
C GLN A 71 -29.05 -9.77 -10.07
N ILE A 72 -28.21 -10.42 -10.87
CA ILE A 72 -28.53 -10.86 -12.20
C ILE A 72 -28.37 -12.38 -12.24
N ASN A 73 -29.43 -13.10 -12.52
CA ASN A 73 -29.44 -14.59 -12.59
C ASN A 73 -28.81 -15.26 -11.35
N GLY A 74 -29.18 -14.81 -10.16
CA GLY A 74 -28.66 -15.35 -8.90
C GLY A 74 -27.23 -14.89 -8.53
N ASN A 75 -26.54 -14.22 -9.42
CA ASN A 75 -25.20 -13.68 -9.16
C ASN A 75 -25.27 -12.22 -8.71
N ILE A 76 -24.49 -11.92 -7.66
CA ILE A 76 -24.35 -10.55 -7.17
C ILE A 76 -23.48 -9.76 -8.15
N TRP A 77 -24.10 -8.85 -8.90
CA TRP A 77 -23.38 -7.94 -9.78
C TRP A 77 -22.82 -6.77 -8.98
N ARG A 78 -21.50 -6.60 -9.04
CA ARG A 78 -20.79 -5.56 -8.32
C ARG A 78 -20.66 -4.34 -9.22
N GLY A 79 -21.49 -3.32 -9.01
CA GLY A 79 -21.39 -2.07 -9.75
C GLY A 79 -20.06 -1.34 -9.46
N TYR A 80 -19.47 -0.79 -10.49
CA TYR A 80 -18.33 0.13 -10.41
C TYR A 80 -18.78 1.53 -10.78
N GLY A 81 -18.20 2.54 -10.11
CA GLY A 81 -18.40 3.93 -10.53
C GLY A 81 -17.86 4.14 -11.93
N ILE A 82 -16.61 3.75 -12.15
CA ILE A 82 -15.98 3.73 -13.48
C ILE A 82 -15.29 2.40 -13.66
N GLU A 83 -15.44 1.83 -14.87
CA GLU A 83 -14.77 0.59 -15.24
C GLU A 83 -14.13 0.76 -16.62
N VAL A 84 -12.83 0.49 -16.71
CA VAL A 84 -12.07 0.39 -17.95
C VAL A 84 -11.77 -1.09 -18.14
N GLN A 85 -12.27 -1.70 -19.21
CA GLN A 85 -12.26 -3.13 -19.34
C GLN A 85 -11.83 -3.57 -20.74
N GLY A 86 -10.74 -4.30 -20.83
CA GLY A 86 -10.36 -5.11 -21.97
C GLY A 86 -11.21 -6.38 -22.10
N ALA A 87 -10.91 -7.21 -23.05
CA ALA A 87 -11.63 -8.44 -23.31
C ALA A 87 -10.71 -9.67 -23.28
N TRP A 88 -11.25 -10.78 -22.80
CA TRP A 88 -10.63 -12.08 -22.93
C TRP A 88 -11.54 -12.99 -23.75
N VAL A 89 -11.06 -13.40 -24.92
CA VAL A 89 -11.74 -14.35 -25.80
C VAL A 89 -11.10 -15.72 -25.55
N SER A 90 -11.81 -16.58 -24.81
CA SER A 90 -11.44 -17.97 -24.63
C SER A 90 -11.85 -18.78 -25.84
N ASP A 91 -11.15 -19.88 -26.10
CA ASP A 91 -11.49 -20.81 -27.17
C ASP A 91 -12.94 -21.31 -27.03
N SER A 92 -13.83 -20.71 -27.80
CA SER A 92 -15.20 -21.15 -27.88
C SER A 92 -15.60 -21.28 -29.37
N SER A 93 -16.28 -22.35 -29.71
CA SER A 93 -16.83 -22.56 -31.04
C SER A 93 -17.62 -21.36 -31.57
N LYS A 94 -18.23 -20.57 -30.68
CA LYS A 94 -18.93 -19.31 -30.98
C LYS A 94 -18.03 -18.16 -31.39
N ALA A 95 -16.83 -18.05 -30.81
CA ALA A 95 -15.86 -17.04 -31.21
C ALA A 95 -15.25 -17.37 -32.57
N GLN A 96 -14.91 -18.64 -32.81
CA GLN A 96 -14.40 -19.13 -34.08
C GLN A 96 -15.44 -18.98 -35.22
N ALA A 97 -16.70 -19.30 -34.94
CA ALA A 97 -17.79 -19.13 -35.93
C ALA A 97 -18.00 -17.67 -36.36
N LYS A 98 -17.47 -16.70 -35.61
CA LYS A 98 -17.54 -15.25 -35.88
C LYS A 98 -16.21 -14.67 -36.36
N GLY A 99 -15.21 -15.50 -36.64
CA GLY A 99 -13.88 -15.05 -37.07
C GLY A 99 -13.09 -14.25 -36.04
N ILE A 100 -13.41 -14.42 -34.73
CA ILE A 100 -12.75 -13.65 -33.68
C ILE A 100 -11.54 -14.45 -33.17
N PRO A 101 -10.33 -13.92 -33.24
CA PRO A 101 -9.16 -14.58 -32.69
C PRO A 101 -9.29 -14.82 -31.20
N VAL A 102 -8.86 -16.00 -30.73
CA VAL A 102 -8.68 -16.28 -29.32
C VAL A 102 -7.52 -15.42 -28.78
N GLY A 103 -7.73 -14.74 -27.67
CA GLY A 103 -6.68 -13.91 -27.11
C GLY A 103 -7.14 -12.96 -26.01
N ILE A 104 -6.19 -12.17 -25.53
CA ILE A 104 -6.41 -11.11 -24.55
C ILE A 104 -6.28 -9.77 -25.26
N TYR A 105 -7.34 -8.99 -25.21
CA TYR A 105 -7.41 -7.65 -25.79
C TYR A 105 -7.43 -6.64 -24.65
N LYS A 106 -6.40 -5.80 -24.58
CA LYS A 106 -6.26 -4.82 -23.51
C LYS A 106 -6.72 -3.43 -23.94
N GLU A 107 -7.37 -2.72 -23.03
CA GLU A 107 -7.56 -1.28 -23.15
C GLU A 107 -6.25 -0.55 -22.92
N ASN A 108 -6.04 0.57 -23.59
CA ASN A 108 -4.81 1.35 -23.43
C ASN A 108 -5.07 2.85 -23.31
N GLY A 109 -4.28 3.52 -22.45
CA GLY A 109 -4.18 4.97 -22.43
C GLY A 109 -5.44 5.73 -22.00
N VAL A 110 -6.42 5.09 -21.36
CA VAL A 110 -7.64 5.76 -20.89
C VAL A 110 -7.33 6.67 -19.70
N ALA A 111 -7.82 7.92 -19.75
CA ALA A 111 -7.68 8.89 -18.69
C ALA A 111 -8.96 8.97 -17.84
N VAL A 112 -8.86 8.66 -16.55
CA VAL A 112 -9.94 8.78 -15.56
C VAL A 112 -9.56 9.86 -14.55
N LYS A 113 -10.13 11.07 -14.68
CA LYS A 113 -9.65 12.23 -13.93
C LYS A 113 -10.76 13.08 -13.31
N GLY A 114 -10.54 13.54 -12.07
CA GLY A 114 -11.40 14.55 -11.42
C GLY A 114 -12.80 14.05 -11.06
N ASN A 115 -13.09 12.75 -11.13
CA ASN A 115 -14.43 12.25 -10.87
C ASN A 115 -14.71 12.11 -9.37
N MET A 116 -15.97 12.39 -8.99
CA MET A 116 -16.49 12.13 -7.65
C MET A 116 -17.35 10.87 -7.67
N ILE A 117 -16.95 9.83 -6.94
CA ILE A 117 -17.67 8.57 -6.85
C ILE A 117 -18.12 8.34 -5.41
N THR A 118 -19.42 8.10 -5.24
CA THR A 118 -20.05 7.88 -3.93
C THR A 118 -20.92 6.63 -3.93
N GLY A 119 -21.34 6.19 -2.72
CA GLY A 119 -22.31 5.12 -2.56
C GLY A 119 -21.74 3.78 -2.15
N THR A 120 -22.49 2.70 -2.36
CA THR A 120 -22.21 1.37 -1.81
C THR A 120 -21.49 0.41 -2.75
N GLY A 121 -21.33 0.77 -4.02
CA GLY A 121 -20.61 -0.02 -5.01
C GLY A 121 -19.09 0.10 -4.88
N ASN A 122 -18.36 -0.43 -5.87
CA ASN A 122 -16.92 -0.22 -6.02
C ASN A 122 -16.63 1.16 -6.66
N GLY A 123 -15.44 1.67 -6.45
CA GLY A 123 -15.02 2.92 -7.07
C GLY A 123 -14.61 2.75 -8.55
N ILE A 124 -13.32 2.60 -8.83
CA ILE A 124 -12.76 2.51 -10.18
C ILE A 124 -12.16 1.11 -10.38
N ARG A 125 -12.39 0.50 -11.54
CA ARG A 125 -11.76 -0.76 -11.95
C ARG A 125 -10.98 -0.57 -13.25
N LEU A 126 -9.78 -1.10 -13.28
CA LEU A 126 -9.01 -1.40 -14.49
C LEU A 126 -8.91 -2.92 -14.61
N TYR A 127 -9.44 -3.48 -15.69
CA TYR A 127 -9.43 -4.90 -15.98
C TYR A 127 -8.92 -5.14 -17.40
N LEU A 128 -7.81 -5.82 -17.53
CA LEU A 128 -7.12 -5.94 -18.83
C LEU A 128 -6.91 -4.54 -19.46
N ALA A 129 -6.35 -3.62 -18.70
CA ALA A 129 -6.17 -2.23 -19.10
C ALA A 129 -4.75 -1.76 -18.77
N ASP A 130 -4.01 -1.34 -19.78
CA ASP A 130 -2.61 -0.95 -19.65
C ASP A 130 -2.40 0.55 -19.95
N GLY A 131 -1.39 1.15 -19.34
CA GLY A 131 -1.01 2.54 -19.62
C GLY A 131 -2.08 3.60 -19.30
N CYS A 132 -3.10 3.25 -18.52
CA CYS A 132 -4.16 4.16 -18.12
C CYS A 132 -3.72 5.09 -16.98
N THR A 133 -4.34 6.26 -16.90
CA THR A 133 -4.13 7.22 -15.80
C THR A 133 -5.43 7.37 -14.99
N VAL A 134 -5.34 7.16 -13.66
CA VAL A 134 -6.42 7.42 -12.70
C VAL A 134 -5.94 8.52 -11.77
N GLU A 135 -6.43 9.74 -11.93
CA GLU A 135 -5.84 10.92 -11.31
C GLU A 135 -6.91 11.86 -10.72
N ASP A 136 -6.62 12.49 -9.58
CA ASP A 136 -7.45 13.52 -8.94
C ASP A 136 -8.89 13.08 -8.62
N ASN A 137 -9.19 11.78 -8.54
CA ASN A 137 -10.54 11.33 -8.26
C ASN A 137 -10.84 11.31 -6.75
N GLN A 138 -12.10 11.59 -6.39
CA GLN A 138 -12.60 11.54 -5.01
C GLN A 138 -13.58 10.37 -4.86
N LEU A 139 -13.17 9.33 -4.12
CA LEU A 139 -13.96 8.15 -3.83
C LEU A 139 -14.40 8.17 -2.36
N LYS A 140 -15.68 8.45 -2.11
CA LYS A 140 -16.31 8.43 -0.78
C LYS A 140 -17.31 7.29 -0.71
N LEU A 141 -16.81 6.06 -0.53
CA LEU A 141 -17.63 4.86 -0.56
C LEU A 141 -18.24 4.58 0.82
N GLN A 142 -19.31 3.79 0.83
CA GLN A 142 -20.01 3.41 2.05
C GLN A 142 -19.83 1.91 2.33
N LYS A 143 -19.48 1.59 3.57
CA LYS A 143 -19.40 0.21 4.04
C LYS A 143 -20.80 -0.36 4.22
N THR A 144 -21.06 -1.52 3.62
CA THR A 144 -22.31 -2.27 3.83
C THR A 144 -22.02 -3.62 4.47
N ALA A 145 -23.01 -4.21 5.15
CA ALA A 145 -22.87 -5.54 5.74
C ALA A 145 -22.71 -6.63 4.67
N SER A 146 -23.45 -6.52 3.58
CA SER A 146 -23.59 -7.55 2.55
C SER A 146 -22.51 -7.50 1.44
N PHE A 147 -21.72 -6.43 1.35
CA PHE A 147 -20.81 -6.24 0.24
C PHE A 147 -19.45 -5.69 0.64
N SER A 148 -18.36 -6.27 0.10
CA SER A 148 -16.98 -5.82 0.31
C SER A 148 -16.49 -4.99 -0.86
N ASN A 149 -16.81 -3.68 -0.84
CA ASN A 149 -16.40 -2.75 -1.89
C ASN A 149 -14.92 -2.37 -1.77
N MET A 150 -14.34 -2.02 -2.91
CA MET A 150 -12.95 -1.55 -3.09
C MET A 150 -12.94 -0.15 -3.68
N GLY A 151 -11.87 0.60 -3.39
CA GLY A 151 -11.68 1.94 -3.95
C GLY A 151 -11.24 1.88 -5.42
N ILE A 152 -9.96 1.65 -5.67
CA ILE A 152 -9.40 1.49 -7.02
C ILE A 152 -8.86 0.06 -7.13
N TYR A 153 -9.19 -0.61 -8.22
CA TYR A 153 -8.91 -2.02 -8.41
C TYR A 153 -8.32 -2.30 -9.78
N LEU A 154 -7.12 -2.88 -9.81
CA LEU A 154 -6.41 -3.29 -11.02
C LEU A 154 -6.34 -4.82 -11.06
N SER A 155 -6.67 -5.40 -12.20
CA SER A 155 -6.61 -6.84 -12.43
C SER A 155 -6.12 -7.13 -13.83
N ALA A 156 -5.05 -7.89 -13.95
CA ALA A 156 -4.41 -8.16 -15.24
C ALA A 156 -4.07 -6.87 -16.02
N SER A 157 -3.65 -5.82 -15.31
CA SER A 157 -3.54 -4.44 -15.81
C SER A 157 -2.19 -3.85 -15.45
N SER A 158 -1.39 -3.43 -16.43
CA SER A 158 0.02 -3.06 -16.26
C SER A 158 0.29 -1.61 -16.68
N LYS A 159 1.39 -1.04 -16.18
CA LYS A 159 1.89 0.29 -16.57
C LYS A 159 0.91 1.43 -16.33
N ASN A 160 -0.02 1.26 -15.39
CA ASN A 160 -1.00 2.29 -15.05
C ASN A 160 -0.45 3.24 -13.99
N VAL A 161 -0.89 4.50 -14.04
CA VAL A 161 -0.55 5.54 -13.08
C VAL A 161 -1.79 5.89 -12.25
N ILE A 162 -1.75 5.57 -10.95
CA ILE A 162 -2.82 5.84 -9.98
C ILE A 162 -2.30 6.92 -9.04
N LYS A 163 -2.65 8.18 -9.27
CA LYS A 163 -2.04 9.30 -8.53
C LYS A 163 -3.04 10.34 -8.04
N ASP A 164 -2.70 11.02 -6.96
CA ASP A 164 -3.43 12.16 -6.40
C ASP A 164 -4.91 11.88 -6.07
N ASN A 165 -5.31 10.60 -5.94
CA ASN A 165 -6.69 10.24 -5.62
C ASN A 165 -6.94 10.29 -4.11
N GLN A 166 -8.17 10.63 -3.74
CA GLN A 166 -8.69 10.55 -2.39
C GLN A 166 -9.65 9.36 -2.27
N VAL A 167 -9.30 8.36 -1.48
CA VAL A 167 -10.07 7.11 -1.32
C VAL A 167 -10.48 6.93 0.13
N SER A 168 -11.77 6.80 0.39
CA SER A 168 -12.28 6.61 1.74
C SER A 168 -13.51 5.71 1.81
N GLY A 169 -13.74 5.11 2.99
CA GLY A 169 -14.96 4.40 3.30
C GLY A 169 -15.13 3.01 2.70
N CYS A 170 -14.15 2.48 1.97
CA CYS A 170 -14.22 1.12 1.44
C CYS A 170 -14.28 0.09 2.58
N LYS A 171 -15.07 -0.97 2.41
CA LYS A 171 -15.12 -2.08 3.36
C LYS A 171 -13.92 -3.01 3.24
N ASN A 172 -13.37 -3.17 2.04
CA ASN A 172 -12.23 -4.03 1.78
C ASN A 172 -10.94 -3.20 1.58
N VAL A 173 -10.42 -3.07 0.40
CA VAL A 173 -9.11 -2.46 0.10
C VAL A 173 -9.27 -1.07 -0.51
N GLY A 174 -8.36 -0.15 -0.15
CA GLY A 174 -8.32 1.19 -0.75
C GLY A 174 -7.88 1.15 -2.20
N ILE A 175 -6.65 0.68 -2.47
CA ILE A 175 -6.11 0.45 -3.82
C ILE A 175 -5.56 -0.97 -3.87
N TYR A 176 -5.98 -1.76 -4.87
CA TYR A 176 -5.64 -3.16 -5.01
C TYR A 176 -5.17 -3.49 -6.42
N ALA A 177 -4.05 -4.20 -6.54
CA ALA A 177 -3.58 -4.77 -7.80
C ALA A 177 -3.20 -6.25 -7.65
N TYR A 178 -3.56 -7.07 -8.63
CA TYR A 178 -3.22 -8.50 -8.67
C TYR A 178 -3.21 -9.06 -10.11
N ASP A 179 -2.70 -10.26 -10.28
CA ASP A 179 -2.44 -10.94 -11.56
C ASP A 179 -3.68 -11.34 -12.39
N GLY A 180 -4.87 -11.00 -11.96
CA GLY A 180 -6.10 -11.41 -12.65
C GLY A 180 -6.50 -12.88 -12.44
N GLY A 181 -5.82 -13.61 -11.55
CA GLY A 181 -6.16 -14.98 -11.16
C GLY A 181 -6.07 -15.98 -12.32
N LYS A 182 -7.21 -16.53 -12.76
CA LYS A 182 -7.25 -17.55 -13.82
C LYS A 182 -6.66 -17.12 -15.17
N LEU A 183 -6.51 -15.82 -15.40
CA LEU A 183 -5.93 -15.31 -16.65
C LEU A 183 -4.42 -15.49 -16.72
N GLY A 184 -3.74 -15.64 -15.56
CA GLY A 184 -2.27 -15.69 -15.48
C GLY A 184 -1.59 -14.44 -16.06
N THR A 185 -2.32 -13.34 -16.21
CA THR A 185 -1.82 -12.09 -16.78
C THR A 185 -1.43 -11.15 -15.64
N PRO A 186 -0.15 -10.78 -15.50
CA PRO A 186 0.32 -9.98 -14.39
C PRO A 186 -0.17 -8.53 -14.45
N SER A 187 -0.12 -7.85 -13.30
CA SER A 187 -0.40 -6.42 -13.14
C SER A 187 0.89 -5.64 -12.85
N THR A 188 1.84 -5.68 -13.77
CA THR A 188 3.21 -5.19 -13.59
C THR A 188 3.38 -3.69 -13.78
N GLU A 189 4.45 -3.13 -13.23
CA GLU A 189 4.92 -1.76 -13.48
C GLU A 189 3.87 -0.67 -13.17
N ASN A 190 2.88 -0.98 -12.34
CA ASN A 190 1.90 0.02 -11.91
C ASN A 190 2.50 1.00 -10.90
N GLN A 191 2.14 2.26 -11.01
CA GLN A 191 2.57 3.33 -10.11
C GLN A 191 1.39 3.81 -9.27
N VAL A 192 1.53 3.73 -7.94
CA VAL A 192 0.54 4.21 -6.95
C VAL A 192 1.18 5.36 -6.17
N LEU A 193 0.88 6.60 -6.56
CA LEU A 193 1.64 7.78 -6.18
C LEU A 193 0.74 8.83 -5.51
N ASP A 194 1.21 9.47 -4.44
CA ASP A 194 0.60 10.67 -3.84
C ASP A 194 -0.88 10.55 -3.43
N ASN A 195 -1.43 9.33 -3.35
CA ASN A 195 -2.84 9.14 -2.97
C ASN A 195 -3.07 9.33 -1.46
N VAL A 196 -4.27 9.78 -1.12
CA VAL A 196 -4.75 9.91 0.26
C VAL A 196 -5.82 8.85 0.52
N ILE A 197 -5.52 7.92 1.42
CA ILE A 197 -6.37 6.76 1.71
C ILE A 197 -6.73 6.75 3.19
N SER A 198 -8.03 6.71 3.52
CA SER A 198 -8.45 6.79 4.91
C SER A 198 -9.74 6.01 5.22
N GLY A 199 -9.86 5.57 6.48
CA GLY A 199 -11.07 4.91 6.96
C GLY A 199 -11.43 3.60 6.24
N ILE A 200 -10.43 2.85 5.76
CA ILE A 200 -10.61 1.59 5.02
C ILE A 200 -10.90 0.43 5.98
N GLY A 201 -11.81 -0.45 5.60
CA GLY A 201 -12.15 -1.65 6.37
C GLY A 201 -11.14 -2.79 6.27
N GLY A 202 -10.25 -2.76 5.30
CA GLY A 202 -9.15 -3.69 5.06
C GLY A 202 -7.80 -3.01 5.00
N ASP A 203 -6.97 -3.42 4.04
CA ASP A 203 -5.67 -2.85 3.78
C ASP A 203 -5.76 -1.54 3.00
N GLY A 204 -4.86 -0.60 3.26
CA GLY A 204 -4.83 0.68 2.53
C GLY A 204 -4.47 0.47 1.07
N ILE A 205 -3.30 -0.10 0.81
CA ILE A 205 -2.81 -0.50 -0.52
C ILE A 205 -2.39 -1.96 -0.44
N LEU A 206 -2.83 -2.77 -1.41
CA LEU A 206 -2.46 -4.17 -1.56
C LEU A 206 -1.96 -4.42 -2.98
N MET A 207 -0.70 -4.81 -3.11
CA MET A 207 -0.10 -5.29 -4.35
C MET A 207 0.21 -6.77 -4.16
N GLU A 208 -0.40 -7.62 -4.96
CA GLU A 208 -0.44 -9.07 -4.75
C GLU A 208 -0.13 -9.81 -6.04
N ASN A 209 0.53 -10.95 -5.94
CA ASN A 209 0.85 -11.87 -7.03
C ASN A 209 0.99 -11.26 -8.44
N GLY A 210 2.19 -11.26 -8.99
CA GLY A 210 2.44 -10.73 -10.34
C GLY A 210 2.32 -9.21 -10.45
N SER A 211 2.38 -8.48 -9.32
CA SER A 211 2.48 -7.00 -9.33
C SER A 211 3.95 -6.55 -9.40
N ASP A 212 4.74 -7.17 -10.29
CA ASP A 212 6.19 -6.94 -10.38
C ASP A 212 6.53 -5.54 -10.86
N GLY A 213 7.66 -5.02 -10.41
CA GLY A 213 8.15 -3.70 -10.79
C GLY A 213 7.28 -2.52 -10.32
N CYS A 214 6.28 -2.75 -9.47
CA CYS A 214 5.37 -1.70 -9.02
C CYS A 214 6.05 -0.67 -8.12
N GLU A 215 5.60 0.58 -8.23
CA GLU A 215 5.99 1.68 -7.34
C GLU A 215 4.80 2.11 -6.45
N VAL A 216 4.99 2.06 -5.14
CA VAL A 216 4.06 2.62 -4.15
C VAL A 216 4.79 3.74 -3.42
N SER A 217 4.55 5.00 -3.80
CA SER A 217 5.33 6.10 -3.25
C SER A 217 4.50 7.34 -2.89
N ARG A 218 4.97 8.05 -1.85
CA ARG A 218 4.41 9.31 -1.33
C ARG A 218 2.93 9.26 -0.92
N ASN A 219 2.33 8.06 -0.79
CA ASN A 219 0.94 7.94 -0.35
C ASN A 219 0.78 8.26 1.15
N ARG A 220 -0.39 8.80 1.50
CA ARG A 220 -0.81 9.05 2.88
C ARG A 220 -1.95 8.11 3.24
N ILE A 221 -1.68 7.16 4.13
CA ILE A 221 -2.63 6.12 4.53
C ILE A 221 -2.93 6.25 6.01
N SER A 222 -4.22 6.29 6.36
CA SER A 222 -4.63 6.43 7.76
C SER A 222 -5.87 5.61 8.10
N SER A 223 -5.90 5.15 9.37
CA SER A 223 -7.09 4.52 9.97
C SER A 223 -7.64 3.30 9.20
N GLY A 224 -6.76 2.49 8.60
CA GLY A 224 -7.11 1.18 8.02
C GLY A 224 -7.35 0.13 9.12
N LYS A 225 -8.32 -0.77 8.92
CA LYS A 225 -8.60 -1.85 9.88
C LYS A 225 -7.67 -3.06 9.73
N LYS A 226 -6.81 -3.07 8.72
CA LYS A 226 -5.73 -4.04 8.56
C LYS A 226 -4.39 -3.30 8.41
N ASN A 227 -3.56 -3.69 7.44
CA ASN A 227 -2.26 -3.08 7.22
C ASN A 227 -2.37 -1.75 6.44
N GLY A 228 -1.32 -0.94 6.52
CA GLY A 228 -1.24 0.26 5.68
C GLY A 228 -0.93 -0.10 4.23
N ILE A 229 0.20 -0.74 4.00
CA ILE A 229 0.65 -1.22 2.68
C ILE A 229 1.00 -2.69 2.79
N VAL A 230 0.52 -3.49 1.85
CA VAL A 230 0.85 -4.90 1.69
C VAL A 230 1.49 -5.12 0.33
N LEU A 231 2.58 -5.88 0.32
CA LEU A 231 3.24 -6.36 -0.88
C LEU A 231 3.47 -7.85 -0.74
N TRP A 232 2.87 -8.66 -1.61
CA TRP A 232 2.92 -10.11 -1.53
C TRP A 232 3.14 -10.77 -2.89
N GLY A 233 4.10 -11.72 -2.97
CA GLY A 233 4.29 -12.56 -4.15
C GLY A 233 4.70 -11.81 -5.42
N SER A 234 5.52 -10.73 -5.32
CA SER A 234 5.91 -9.88 -6.46
C SER A 234 7.42 -9.57 -6.42
N GLU A 235 8.00 -9.17 -7.54
CA GLU A 235 9.44 -8.84 -7.65
C GLU A 235 9.71 -7.37 -7.97
N GLY A 236 10.88 -6.86 -7.58
CA GLY A 236 11.42 -5.56 -8.02
C GLY A 236 10.65 -4.33 -7.55
N CYS A 237 9.70 -4.49 -6.62
CA CYS A 237 8.78 -3.42 -6.21
C CYS A 237 9.44 -2.40 -5.27
N GLN A 238 8.93 -1.18 -5.30
CA GLN A 238 9.40 -0.07 -4.49
C GLN A 238 8.30 0.47 -3.57
N ILE A 239 8.56 0.53 -2.27
CA ILE A 239 7.70 1.19 -1.27
C ILE A 239 8.50 2.36 -0.69
N THR A 240 8.24 3.59 -1.16
CA THR A 240 9.11 4.72 -0.84
C THR A 240 8.34 5.95 -0.38
N ALA A 241 8.87 6.65 0.63
CA ALA A 241 8.38 7.94 1.11
C ALA A 241 6.89 7.98 1.54
N ASN A 242 6.25 6.83 1.80
CA ASN A 242 4.86 6.79 2.24
C ASN A 242 4.71 7.20 3.71
N GLN A 243 3.55 7.76 4.03
CA GLN A 243 3.14 8.07 5.40
C GLN A 243 1.98 7.15 5.80
N VAL A 244 2.21 6.28 6.79
CA VAL A 244 1.21 5.34 7.31
C VAL A 244 0.93 5.65 8.77
N LYS A 245 -0.35 5.80 9.12
CA LYS A 245 -0.74 6.16 10.49
C LYS A 245 -1.98 5.40 10.96
N GLY A 246 -1.93 4.88 12.20
CA GLY A 246 -3.13 4.41 12.91
C GLY A 246 -3.80 3.16 12.33
N CYS A 247 -3.08 2.34 11.57
CA CYS A 247 -3.60 1.06 11.08
C CYS A 247 -3.69 0.02 12.22
N MET A 248 -4.69 -0.87 12.13
CA MET A 248 -4.96 -1.85 13.19
C MET A 248 -4.00 -3.06 13.17
N LEU A 249 -3.32 -3.28 12.07
CA LEU A 249 -2.25 -4.27 11.93
C LEU A 249 -0.92 -3.57 11.67
N ASP A 250 -0.11 -4.08 10.74
CA ASP A 250 1.23 -3.55 10.48
C ASP A 250 1.18 -2.30 9.59
N GLY A 251 2.20 -1.46 9.70
CA GLY A 251 2.31 -0.28 8.82
C GLY A 251 2.61 -0.69 7.39
N ILE A 252 3.68 -1.47 7.19
CA ILE A 252 4.06 -2.07 5.92
C ILE A 252 4.28 -3.57 6.16
N TYR A 253 3.63 -4.40 5.37
CA TYR A 253 3.76 -5.85 5.36
C TYR A 253 4.30 -6.32 4.01
N VAL A 254 5.39 -7.07 4.02
CA VAL A 254 6.05 -7.59 2.82
C VAL A 254 6.31 -9.08 3.00
N GLU A 255 5.85 -9.90 2.05
CA GLU A 255 6.04 -11.35 2.09
C GLU A 255 6.27 -11.93 0.70
N ASN A 256 7.19 -12.91 0.60
CA ASN A 256 7.56 -13.62 -0.63
C ASN A 256 7.97 -12.68 -1.78
N ILE A 257 8.84 -11.72 -1.51
CA ILE A 257 9.27 -10.69 -2.46
C ILE A 257 10.75 -10.84 -2.80
N GLY A 258 11.07 -10.74 -4.10
CA GLY A 258 12.43 -10.54 -4.59
C GLY A 258 12.76 -9.04 -4.78
N ASN A 259 13.98 -8.64 -4.42
CA ASN A 259 14.58 -7.32 -4.72
C ASN A 259 13.76 -6.07 -4.33
N ALA A 260 12.89 -6.15 -3.32
CA ALA A 260 12.11 -5.00 -2.88
C ALA A 260 12.98 -3.86 -2.31
N VAL A 261 12.54 -2.62 -2.55
CA VAL A 261 13.11 -1.42 -1.94
C VAL A 261 12.10 -0.79 -0.99
N ILE A 262 12.39 -0.81 0.32
CA ILE A 262 11.55 -0.19 1.36
C ILE A 262 12.34 0.99 1.94
N LYS A 263 12.04 2.22 1.47
CA LYS A 263 12.91 3.37 1.74
C LYS A 263 12.13 4.60 2.18
N SER A 264 12.66 5.31 3.19
CA SER A 264 12.18 6.65 3.60
C SER A 264 10.70 6.71 4.02
N ASN A 265 10.07 5.58 4.37
CA ASN A 265 8.69 5.56 4.82
C ASN A 265 8.58 6.05 6.28
N ARG A 266 7.49 6.75 6.57
CA ARG A 266 7.14 7.21 7.91
C ARG A 266 5.93 6.45 8.43
N ILE A 267 6.11 5.61 9.42
CA ILE A 267 5.05 4.82 10.04
C ILE A 267 4.81 5.31 11.47
N THR A 268 3.55 5.57 11.83
CA THR A 268 3.22 6.10 13.15
C THR A 268 1.97 5.44 13.75
N ASN A 269 2.06 5.06 15.04
CA ASN A 269 0.93 4.62 15.86
C ASN A 269 0.11 3.48 15.23
N VAL A 270 0.77 2.45 14.74
CA VAL A 270 0.10 1.23 14.23
C VAL A 270 -0.02 0.19 15.36
N ASN A 271 -1.08 -0.62 15.36
CA ASN A 271 -1.30 -1.62 16.42
C ASN A 271 -0.47 -2.90 16.23
N GLY A 272 0.06 -3.13 15.05
CA GLY A 272 0.99 -4.21 14.74
C GLY A 272 2.46 -3.77 14.84
N ARG A 273 3.26 -4.26 13.91
CA ARG A 273 4.66 -3.90 13.68
C ARG A 273 4.74 -2.66 12.78
N GLY A 274 5.84 -1.93 12.87
CA GLY A 274 6.05 -0.82 11.93
C GLY A 274 6.22 -1.32 10.51
N ILE A 275 7.27 -2.11 10.29
CA ILE A 275 7.55 -2.80 9.02
C ILE A 275 7.79 -4.27 9.33
N GLN A 276 7.12 -5.14 8.59
CA GLN A 276 7.29 -6.59 8.64
C GLN A 276 7.77 -7.09 7.27
N VAL A 277 8.82 -7.93 7.27
CA VAL A 277 9.38 -8.58 6.08
C VAL A 277 9.51 -10.07 6.36
N ILE A 278 8.85 -10.91 5.56
CA ILE A 278 8.83 -12.37 5.72
C ILE A 278 9.23 -13.04 4.41
N ALA A 279 10.03 -14.11 4.50
CA ALA A 279 10.39 -14.98 3.39
C ALA A 279 10.79 -14.20 2.10
N SER A 280 11.55 -13.12 2.27
CA SER A 280 11.80 -12.16 1.21
C SER A 280 13.29 -11.88 1.02
N GLN A 281 13.66 -11.53 -0.21
CA GLN A 281 14.98 -10.99 -0.52
C GLN A 281 14.83 -9.47 -0.77
N THR A 282 15.08 -8.67 0.25
CA THR A 282 14.90 -7.22 0.17
C THR A 282 16.21 -6.54 -0.18
N GLY A 283 16.24 -5.84 -1.30
CA GLY A 283 17.41 -5.11 -1.76
C GLY A 283 17.80 -3.96 -0.83
N LYS A 284 16.82 -3.17 -0.37
CA LYS A 284 17.08 -2.01 0.52
C LYS A 284 15.98 -1.84 1.57
N LEU A 285 16.36 -1.85 2.83
CA LEU A 285 15.54 -1.45 3.97
C LEU A 285 16.21 -0.24 4.63
N TYR A 286 15.92 0.97 4.13
CA TYR A 286 16.76 2.12 4.37
C TYR A 286 15.99 3.38 4.76
N GLY A 287 16.46 4.08 5.81
CA GLY A 287 15.99 5.42 6.14
C GLY A 287 14.53 5.51 6.59
N ASN A 288 13.90 4.39 6.95
CA ASN A 288 12.51 4.39 7.41
C ASN A 288 12.42 4.91 8.85
N ALA A 289 11.37 5.66 9.15
CA ALA A 289 11.06 6.17 10.48
C ALA A 289 9.80 5.49 11.03
N VAL A 290 9.95 4.74 12.12
CA VAL A 290 8.84 4.03 12.78
C VAL A 290 8.69 4.53 14.21
N THR A 291 7.51 5.03 14.55
CA THR A 291 7.24 5.58 15.87
C THR A 291 5.90 5.06 16.41
N GLY A 292 5.91 4.55 17.64
CA GLY A 292 4.67 4.20 18.34
C GLY A 292 3.95 2.97 17.83
N SER A 293 4.61 2.05 17.14
CA SER A 293 4.07 0.73 16.84
C SER A 293 3.83 -0.04 18.13
N ARG A 294 2.72 -0.74 18.25
CA ARG A 294 2.39 -1.51 19.46
C ARG A 294 3.28 -2.74 19.63
N LYS A 295 3.82 -3.27 18.52
CA LYS A 295 4.84 -4.31 18.49
C LYS A 295 6.23 -3.71 18.17
N CYS A 296 7.18 -4.48 17.63
CA CYS A 296 8.50 -3.95 17.28
C CYS A 296 8.44 -2.99 16.08
N GLY A 297 9.47 -2.16 15.95
CA GLY A 297 9.59 -1.24 14.81
C GLY A 297 9.84 -1.98 13.51
N LEU A 298 10.83 -2.88 13.49
CA LEU A 298 11.13 -3.78 12.36
C LEU A 298 11.03 -5.23 12.81
N TYR A 299 10.33 -6.04 12.02
CA TYR A 299 10.30 -7.49 12.15
C TYR A 299 10.74 -8.11 10.82
N VAL A 300 11.72 -9.01 10.89
CA VAL A 300 12.26 -9.67 9.70
C VAL A 300 12.41 -11.16 10.00
N SER A 301 11.79 -12.01 9.22
CA SER A 301 11.84 -13.46 9.38
C SER A 301 12.12 -14.16 8.05
N ARG A 302 12.98 -15.17 8.08
CA ARG A 302 13.34 -16.01 6.91
C ARG A 302 13.69 -15.18 5.66
N SER A 303 14.44 -14.09 5.86
CA SER A 303 14.66 -13.09 4.81
C SER A 303 16.13 -12.70 4.68
N LYS A 304 16.52 -12.24 3.50
CA LYS A 304 17.84 -11.68 3.22
C LYS A 304 17.72 -10.18 2.94
N ILE A 305 18.38 -9.34 3.75
CA ILE A 305 18.36 -7.89 3.61
C ILE A 305 19.75 -7.43 3.12
N SER A 306 19.83 -6.92 1.90
CA SER A 306 21.12 -6.50 1.31
C SER A 306 21.57 -5.11 1.82
N GLY A 307 20.64 -4.20 2.05
CA GLY A 307 20.94 -2.83 2.44
C GLY A 307 20.08 -2.35 3.62
N ASN A 308 20.42 -2.80 4.85
CA ASN A 308 19.73 -2.38 6.08
C ASN A 308 20.51 -1.28 6.77
N LYS A 309 20.09 0.00 6.68
CA LYS A 309 20.75 1.10 7.37
C LYS A 309 19.89 2.33 7.56
N LYS A 310 20.29 3.18 8.52
CA LYS A 310 19.67 4.50 8.81
C LYS A 310 18.18 4.46 9.15
N ASN A 311 17.63 3.31 9.56
CA ASN A 311 16.26 3.26 10.05
C ASN A 311 16.18 3.85 11.47
N ARG A 312 15.13 4.60 11.75
CA ARG A 312 14.87 5.25 13.03
C ARG A 312 13.63 4.64 13.68
N LEU A 313 13.80 4.02 14.86
CA LEU A 313 12.78 3.26 15.57
C LEU A 313 12.55 3.89 16.94
N GLU A 314 11.37 4.46 17.19
CA GLU A 314 11.11 5.23 18.40
C GLU A 314 9.80 4.81 19.09
N ASN A 315 9.85 4.63 20.42
CA ASN A 315 8.68 4.35 21.27
C ASN A 315 7.80 3.19 20.78
N ASN A 316 8.38 2.14 20.23
CA ASN A 316 7.66 0.94 19.85
C ASN A 316 7.45 0.03 21.06
N GLY A 317 6.34 -0.70 21.11
CA GLY A 317 5.86 -1.40 22.32
C GLY A 317 6.57 -2.70 22.67
N SER A 318 7.45 -3.22 21.81
CA SER A 318 8.20 -4.46 22.06
C SER A 318 9.49 -4.23 22.85
N THR A 319 9.99 -5.27 23.52
CA THR A 319 11.34 -5.30 24.07
C THR A 319 12.43 -5.24 22.99
N TYR A 320 12.08 -5.54 21.74
CA TYR A 320 12.92 -5.41 20.57
C TYR A 320 12.53 -4.17 19.76
N ALA A 321 13.51 -3.36 19.39
CA ALA A 321 13.34 -2.36 18.34
C ALA A 321 13.35 -3.02 16.94
N ILE A 322 14.30 -3.95 16.74
CA ILE A 322 14.39 -4.84 15.58
C ILE A 322 14.34 -6.27 16.10
N TYR A 323 13.44 -7.07 15.55
CA TYR A 323 13.42 -8.51 15.76
C TYR A 323 13.72 -9.21 14.44
N ALA A 324 14.85 -9.93 14.40
CA ALA A 324 15.30 -10.67 13.23
C ALA A 324 15.41 -12.14 13.58
N GLU A 325 14.78 -12.99 12.78
CA GLU A 325 14.70 -14.44 12.97
C GLU A 325 15.04 -15.15 11.66
N ASN A 326 15.96 -16.12 11.71
CA ASN A 326 16.40 -16.88 10.54
C ASN A 326 16.68 -16.00 9.30
N SER A 327 17.33 -14.85 9.52
CA SER A 327 17.49 -13.81 8.51
C SER A 327 18.93 -13.30 8.45
N THR A 328 19.37 -12.85 7.25
CA THR A 328 20.71 -12.29 7.02
C THR A 328 20.65 -10.81 6.66
N GLY A 329 21.77 -10.10 6.84
CA GLY A 329 21.86 -8.66 6.58
C GLY A 329 21.17 -7.76 7.60
N ILE A 330 20.62 -8.34 8.65
CA ILE A 330 19.96 -7.65 9.77
C ILE A 330 20.23 -8.43 11.06
N ILE A 331 20.11 -7.76 12.20
CA ILE A 331 20.26 -8.40 13.52
C ILE A 331 19.14 -7.93 14.45
N SER A 332 18.77 -8.78 15.40
CA SER A 332 17.87 -8.39 16.47
C SER A 332 18.53 -7.36 17.39
N VAL A 333 17.80 -6.28 17.67
CA VAL A 333 18.22 -5.19 18.55
C VAL A 333 17.21 -5.05 19.68
N LYS A 334 17.62 -5.40 20.91
CA LYS A 334 16.81 -5.17 22.11
C LYS A 334 16.91 -3.72 22.56
N MET A 335 15.80 -3.18 23.05
CA MET A 335 15.77 -1.88 23.71
C MET A 335 16.69 -1.89 24.92
N PRO A 336 17.50 -0.84 25.15
CA PRO A 336 18.43 -0.81 26.27
C PRO A 336 17.70 -0.83 27.62
N THR A 337 18.12 -1.72 28.52
CA THR A 337 17.75 -1.65 29.94
C THR A 337 18.68 -0.68 30.66
N ALA A 338 18.25 -0.10 31.74
CA ALA A 338 19.09 0.76 32.56
C ALA A 338 18.87 0.48 34.05
N SER A 339 19.94 0.59 34.84
CA SER A 339 19.86 0.66 36.29
C SER A 339 18.96 1.83 36.73
N LYS A 340 18.50 1.82 38.00
CA LYS A 340 17.74 2.94 38.56
C LYS A 340 18.53 4.24 38.43
N ILE A 341 17.96 5.24 37.79
CA ILE A 341 18.62 6.55 37.60
C ILE A 341 18.03 7.54 38.60
N THR A 342 18.88 8.10 39.45
CA THR A 342 18.50 9.08 40.46
C THR A 342 19.26 10.37 40.25
N ARG A 343 18.92 11.42 41.00
CA ARG A 343 19.67 12.71 41.03
C ARG A 343 21.14 12.56 41.41
N LYS A 344 21.50 11.48 42.14
CA LYS A 344 22.87 11.18 42.56
C LYS A 344 23.67 10.39 41.51
N SER A 345 23.02 9.87 40.49
CA SER A 345 23.67 9.00 39.49
C SER A 345 24.70 9.77 38.66
N VAL A 346 25.93 9.31 38.65
CA VAL A 346 27.06 9.78 37.83
C VAL A 346 27.44 8.76 36.75
N LYS A 347 26.84 7.57 36.82
CA LYS A 347 26.98 6.49 35.83
C LYS A 347 25.64 5.85 35.57
N ILE A 348 25.41 5.40 34.36
CA ILE A 348 24.26 4.58 33.96
C ILE A 348 24.78 3.28 33.39
N THR A 349 24.35 2.18 33.99
CA THR A 349 24.69 0.82 33.56
C THR A 349 23.47 0.09 33.04
N GLY A 350 23.68 -0.91 32.21
CA GLY A 350 22.59 -1.74 31.69
C GLY A 350 23.03 -2.71 30.59
N LYS A 351 22.04 -3.29 29.89
CA LYS A 351 22.24 -4.23 28.77
C LYS A 351 21.62 -3.67 27.49
N ALA A 352 22.24 -3.95 26.35
CA ALA A 352 21.76 -3.52 25.02
C ALA A 352 22.21 -4.53 23.95
N ALA A 353 21.49 -5.66 23.86
CA ALA A 353 21.82 -6.71 22.88
C ALA A 353 21.57 -6.21 21.45
N GLY A 354 22.52 -6.52 20.54
CA GLY A 354 22.48 -6.07 19.14
C GLY A 354 22.93 -4.63 18.91
N GLY A 355 23.09 -3.85 19.97
CA GLY A 355 23.63 -2.48 19.89
C GLY A 355 25.14 -2.45 19.78
N LYS A 356 25.68 -1.43 19.11
CA LYS A 356 27.12 -1.11 19.05
C LYS A 356 27.48 0.05 19.95
N LYS A 357 26.64 1.09 19.99
CA LYS A 357 26.90 2.34 20.69
C LYS A 357 25.63 2.94 21.28
N LEU A 358 25.72 3.43 22.51
CA LEU A 358 24.61 4.10 23.19
C LEU A 358 24.98 5.55 23.48
N THR A 359 24.12 6.49 23.09
CA THR A 359 24.21 7.91 23.45
C THR A 359 23.01 8.29 24.29
N ILE A 360 23.24 9.06 25.35
CA ILE A 360 22.20 9.50 26.28
C ILE A 360 22.11 11.02 26.23
N TYR A 361 20.88 11.51 26.07
CA TYR A 361 20.58 12.93 26.07
C TYR A 361 19.65 13.29 27.24
N ALA A 362 19.84 14.45 27.84
CA ALA A 362 18.81 15.11 28.65
C ALA A 362 17.89 15.87 27.70
N VAL A 363 16.58 15.62 27.81
CA VAL A 363 15.56 16.21 26.94
C VAL A 363 15.06 17.51 27.53
N SER A 364 15.16 18.61 26.81
CA SER A 364 14.55 19.89 27.14
C SER A 364 13.58 20.35 26.05
N ARG A 365 12.82 21.43 26.31
CA ARG A 365 11.84 21.94 25.31
C ARG A 365 12.49 22.29 23.97
N ASN A 366 13.66 22.91 23.99
CA ASN A 366 14.27 23.49 22.80
C ASN A 366 15.47 22.70 22.27
N LYS A 367 16.12 21.84 23.06
CA LYS A 367 17.35 21.13 22.63
C LYS A 367 17.63 19.90 23.51
N ASN A 368 17.95 18.79 22.85
CA ASN A 368 18.45 17.60 23.54
C ASN A 368 19.95 17.73 23.80
N LYS A 369 20.34 17.82 25.07
CA LYS A 369 21.74 17.94 25.48
C LYS A 369 22.33 16.55 25.67
N LYS A 370 23.40 16.22 24.94
CA LYS A 370 24.16 14.98 25.17
C LYS A 370 24.80 15.02 26.52
N ILE A 371 24.55 14.00 27.35
CA ILE A 371 25.09 13.87 28.73
C ILE A 371 26.02 12.68 28.90
N GLY A 372 25.98 11.70 27.99
CA GLY A 372 26.86 10.55 28.02
C GLY A 372 26.85 9.76 26.72
N ARG A 373 27.94 9.02 26.48
CA ARG A 373 28.07 8.11 25.31
C ARG A 373 29.05 6.99 25.66
N GLY A 374 28.76 5.80 25.20
CA GLY A 374 29.63 4.64 25.39
C GLY A 374 29.37 3.53 24.40
N SER A 375 30.31 2.59 24.33
CA SER A 375 30.19 1.36 23.51
C SER A 375 29.49 0.26 24.32
N ILE A 376 28.88 -0.67 23.60
CA ILE A 376 28.36 -1.92 24.16
C ILE A 376 29.45 -2.97 24.05
N ASN A 377 29.79 -3.61 25.19
CA ASN A 377 30.83 -4.64 25.20
C ASN A 377 30.33 -6.00 24.68
N SER A 378 31.25 -6.98 24.55
CA SER A 378 30.96 -8.33 24.10
C SER A 378 29.90 -9.06 24.93
N ARG A 379 29.81 -8.75 26.24
CA ARG A 379 28.77 -9.27 27.16
C ARG A 379 27.44 -8.55 27.04
N LYS A 380 27.25 -7.70 26.00
CA LYS A 380 26.02 -6.92 25.73
C LYS A 380 25.71 -5.91 26.85
N LYS A 381 26.69 -5.49 27.63
CA LYS A 381 26.58 -4.52 28.75
C LYS A 381 27.16 -3.17 28.36
N TYR A 382 26.70 -2.13 29.03
CA TYR A 382 27.28 -0.79 28.95
C TYR A 382 27.43 -0.16 30.34
N ASN A 383 28.41 0.74 30.47
CA ASN A 383 28.63 1.59 31.62
C ASN A 383 29.02 2.98 31.11
N ILE A 384 28.16 3.96 31.32
CA ILE A 384 28.29 5.29 30.72
C ILE A 384 28.29 6.33 31.83
N SER A 385 29.38 7.08 31.94
CA SER A 385 29.47 8.23 32.83
C SER A 385 28.60 9.37 32.34
N ILE A 386 27.87 10.01 33.24
CA ILE A 386 26.98 11.14 32.94
C ILE A 386 27.19 12.25 33.96
N LYS A 387 26.87 13.50 33.61
CA LYS A 387 26.70 14.56 34.59
C LYS A 387 25.41 14.33 35.38
N LYS A 388 25.43 14.66 36.69
CA LYS A 388 24.24 14.58 37.56
C LYS A 388 23.06 15.31 36.94
N GLN A 389 21.88 14.74 37.05
CA GLN A 389 20.63 15.27 36.46
C GLN A 389 19.62 15.55 37.56
N LYS A 390 18.81 16.60 37.44
CA LYS A 390 17.72 16.89 38.38
C LYS A 390 16.64 15.79 38.34
N LYS A 391 15.98 15.54 39.48
CA LYS A 391 14.79 14.66 39.55
C LYS A 391 13.77 15.13 38.53
N GLY A 392 13.11 14.20 37.86
CA GLY A 392 12.14 14.50 36.82
C GLY A 392 12.70 14.71 35.41
N THR A 393 14.03 14.91 35.26
CA THR A 393 14.64 15.05 33.92
C THR A 393 14.30 13.86 33.05
N LYS A 394 13.79 14.13 31.85
CA LYS A 394 13.56 13.10 30.81
C LYS A 394 14.88 12.82 30.10
N LEU A 395 15.24 11.56 30.01
CA LEU A 395 16.43 11.09 29.28
C LEU A 395 16.03 10.34 28.03
N LEU A 396 16.71 10.61 26.91
CA LEU A 396 16.56 9.91 25.64
C LEU A 396 17.80 9.04 25.42
N PHE A 397 17.59 7.75 25.32
CA PHE A 397 18.60 6.74 25.00
C PHE A 397 18.54 6.46 23.52
N VAL A 398 19.63 6.68 22.81
CA VAL A 398 19.76 6.44 21.37
C VAL A 398 20.79 5.33 21.17
N LEU A 399 20.29 4.13 20.88
CA LEU A 399 21.11 2.95 20.62
C LEU A 399 21.33 2.81 19.11
N SER A 400 22.57 2.74 18.65
CA SER A 400 22.88 2.40 17.26
C SER A 400 23.36 0.95 17.16
N ASP A 401 22.93 0.23 16.13
CA ASP A 401 23.46 -1.08 15.77
C ASP A 401 24.68 -0.97 14.82
N LYS A 402 25.20 -2.11 14.37
CA LYS A 402 26.34 -2.16 13.45
C LYS A 402 26.04 -1.63 12.04
N TYR A 403 24.78 -1.56 11.65
CA TYR A 403 24.31 -1.04 10.36
C TYR A 403 23.93 0.46 10.41
N GLY A 404 24.01 1.08 11.59
CA GLY A 404 23.65 2.49 11.79
C GLY A 404 22.15 2.74 11.92
N ASN A 405 21.35 1.70 12.18
CA ASN A 405 19.96 1.89 12.60
C ASN A 405 19.93 2.46 14.01
N LEU A 406 18.96 3.33 14.29
CA LEU A 406 18.82 4.01 15.55
C LEU A 406 17.55 3.58 16.27
N SER A 407 17.70 3.13 17.52
CA SER A 407 16.59 2.77 18.39
C SER A 407 16.51 3.75 19.56
N TYR A 408 15.32 4.28 19.81
CA TYR A 408 15.10 5.34 20.78
C TYR A 408 14.23 4.85 21.94
N SER A 409 14.65 5.09 23.17
CA SER A 409 13.82 4.84 24.35
C SER A 409 13.94 5.98 25.35
N LYS A 410 12.87 6.24 26.11
CA LYS A 410 12.79 7.31 27.10
C LYS A 410 12.87 6.76 28.52
N ARG A 411 13.53 7.49 29.41
CA ARG A 411 13.61 7.23 30.85
C ARG A 411 13.44 8.54 31.62
N LYS A 412 13.10 8.44 32.88
CA LYS A 412 12.95 9.59 33.77
C LYS A 412 13.88 9.42 34.98
N VAL A 413 14.55 10.48 35.37
CA VAL A 413 15.36 10.54 36.62
C VAL A 413 14.41 10.55 37.81
N LYS A 414 14.55 9.56 38.73
CA LYS A 414 13.75 9.40 39.96
C LYS A 414 14.30 10.24 41.10
#